data_18bd0aa24c1b2e7afb353e77b9588e48
#
_entry.id   18bd0aa24c1b2e7afb353e77b9588e48
#
_cell.length_a   1.000
_cell.length_b   1.000
_cell.length_c   1.000
_cell.angle_alpha   90.00
_cell.angle_beta   90.00
_cell.angle_gamma   90.00
#
_symmetry.space_group_name_H-M   'P 1'
#
loop_
_entity.id
_entity.type
_entity.pdbx_description
1 polymer ?
#
loop_
_entity_poly.entity_id
_entity_poly.type
_entity_poly.pdbx_seq_one_letter_code
_entity_poly.pdbx_strand_id
1 'polypeptide(L)'
;MNRTKLAIVDTFWQLLEEKPYNKITVQDIVDRCHVNRNTFYYHFQDIPFLAEWSVEMWTDEVIKDRGDFESLTHCIVYMAEECTKRKKALLHLYRSSKKEYFLEYLNKMGHHIICSYVENRTGNLSMKENRTGSFVRYYKCTFVGIILDWLEDAASYDLVEFCQEVCELFSGSGEKALLKCAAESSKKQ
;
A
#
# COMPACT_ATOMS: atom_id res chain seq x y z
N MET A 1 -6.76 -20.71 3.22
CA MET A 1 -5.93 -20.40 2.03
C MET A 1 -4.95 -21.54 1.80
N ASN A 2 -4.65 -21.90 0.54
CA ASN A 2 -3.78 -23.06 0.21
C ASN A 2 -2.32 -22.73 0.57
N ARG A 3 -1.68 -23.56 1.42
CA ARG A 3 -0.28 -23.37 1.89
C ARG A 3 0.71 -23.25 0.72
N THR A 4 0.51 -24.02 -0.34
CA THR A 4 1.39 -23.99 -1.52
C THR A 4 1.30 -22.66 -2.25
N LYS A 5 0.08 -22.09 -2.39
CA LYS A 5 -0.11 -20.80 -3.02
C LYS A 5 0.61 -19.69 -2.26
N LEU A 6 0.54 -19.71 -0.92
CA LEU A 6 1.28 -18.78 -0.07
C LEU A 6 2.79 -18.93 -0.21
N ALA A 7 3.31 -20.16 -0.18
CA ALA A 7 4.74 -20.41 -0.35
C ALA A 7 5.28 -19.87 -1.69
N ILE A 8 4.49 -19.96 -2.76
CA ILE A 8 4.85 -19.38 -4.06
C ILE A 8 4.92 -17.84 -3.98
N VAL A 9 3.96 -17.20 -3.32
CA VAL A 9 3.92 -15.74 -3.13
C VAL A 9 5.07 -15.25 -2.26
N ASP A 10 5.33 -15.92 -1.14
CA ASP A 10 6.45 -15.58 -0.25
C ASP A 10 7.79 -15.72 -0.98
N THR A 11 7.94 -16.77 -1.77
CA THR A 11 9.11 -16.99 -2.61
C THR A 11 9.28 -15.90 -3.67
N PHE A 12 8.19 -15.45 -4.28
CA PHE A 12 8.22 -14.35 -5.23
C PHE A 12 8.69 -13.04 -4.59
N TRP A 13 8.19 -12.68 -3.40
CA TRP A 13 8.65 -11.52 -2.64
C TRP A 13 10.14 -11.61 -2.29
N GLN A 14 10.61 -12.78 -1.83
CA GLN A 14 12.03 -13.01 -1.55
C GLN A 14 12.90 -12.82 -2.81
N LEU A 15 12.47 -13.34 -3.95
CA LEU A 15 13.18 -13.16 -5.22
C LEU A 15 13.20 -11.69 -5.68
N LEU A 16 12.12 -10.93 -5.43
CA LEU A 16 12.08 -9.50 -5.70
C LEU A 16 13.04 -8.70 -4.82
N GLU A 17 13.37 -9.15 -3.60
CA GLU A 17 14.40 -8.52 -2.78
C GLU A 17 15.82 -8.77 -3.32
N GLU A 18 16.02 -9.84 -4.09
CA GLU A 18 17.34 -10.27 -4.57
C GLU A 18 17.65 -9.82 -5.98
N LYS A 19 16.67 -9.77 -6.87
CA LYS A 19 16.87 -9.48 -8.30
C LYS A 19 15.70 -8.75 -8.97
N PRO A 20 15.98 -8.01 -10.07
CA PRO A 20 14.94 -7.30 -10.82
C PRO A 20 13.82 -8.23 -11.29
N TYR A 21 12.58 -7.70 -11.30
CA TYR A 21 11.38 -8.41 -11.69
C TYR A 21 11.52 -9.18 -13.03
N ASN A 22 12.11 -8.54 -14.05
CA ASN A 22 12.28 -9.13 -15.38
C ASN A 22 13.33 -10.27 -15.45
N LYS A 23 14.03 -10.53 -14.35
CA LYS A 23 14.98 -11.64 -14.20
C LYS A 23 14.42 -12.81 -13.40
N ILE A 24 13.21 -12.67 -12.86
CA ILE A 24 12.54 -13.74 -12.13
C ILE A 24 11.87 -14.68 -13.12
N THR A 25 12.12 -15.98 -12.99
CA THR A 25 11.55 -17.04 -13.82
C THR A 25 10.70 -18.00 -13.00
N VAL A 26 9.79 -18.72 -13.66
CA VAL A 26 9.03 -19.80 -13.02
C VAL A 26 9.96 -20.85 -12.41
N GLN A 27 11.11 -21.11 -13.06
CA GLN A 27 12.11 -22.07 -12.54
C GLN A 27 12.67 -21.59 -11.20
N ASP A 28 13.05 -20.33 -11.07
CA ASP A 28 13.55 -19.79 -9.81
C ASP A 28 12.56 -19.99 -8.65
N ILE A 29 11.27 -19.77 -8.95
CA ILE A 29 10.21 -19.89 -7.96
C ILE A 29 10.01 -21.34 -7.54
N VAL A 30 9.85 -22.27 -8.50
CA VAL A 30 9.55 -23.67 -8.21
C VAL A 30 10.72 -24.40 -7.53
N ASP A 31 11.96 -24.06 -7.91
CA ASP A 31 13.16 -24.61 -7.28
C ASP A 31 13.26 -24.17 -5.81
N ARG A 32 12.98 -22.90 -5.52
CA ARG A 32 13.09 -22.35 -4.17
C ARG A 32 11.96 -22.82 -3.24
N CYS A 33 10.73 -22.91 -3.72
CA CYS A 33 9.61 -23.40 -2.89
C CYS A 33 9.40 -24.92 -2.98
N HIS A 34 10.31 -25.66 -3.64
CA HIS A 34 10.29 -27.12 -3.77
C HIS A 34 8.98 -27.69 -4.33
N VAL A 35 8.41 -27.01 -5.33
CA VAL A 35 7.24 -27.49 -6.06
C VAL A 35 7.60 -27.78 -7.52
N ASN A 36 6.74 -28.47 -8.26
CA ASN A 36 6.93 -28.65 -9.69
C ASN A 36 6.22 -27.55 -10.50
N ARG A 37 6.59 -27.42 -11.80
CA ARG A 37 5.99 -26.42 -12.70
C ARG A 37 4.49 -26.57 -12.85
N ASN A 38 3.96 -27.80 -12.85
CA ASN A 38 2.52 -28.02 -12.96
C ASN A 38 1.78 -27.44 -11.74
N THR A 39 2.37 -27.56 -10.55
CA THR A 39 1.83 -26.96 -9.32
C THR A 39 1.83 -25.43 -9.40
N PHE A 40 2.87 -24.83 -9.96
CA PHE A 40 2.88 -23.38 -10.21
C PHE A 40 1.72 -22.99 -11.13
N TYR A 41 1.61 -23.62 -12.31
CA TYR A 41 0.57 -23.31 -13.29
C TYR A 41 -0.85 -23.66 -12.85
N TYR A 42 -1.01 -24.54 -11.88
CA TYR A 42 -2.29 -24.78 -11.22
C TYR A 42 -2.76 -23.57 -10.41
N HIS A 43 -1.84 -22.79 -9.81
CA HIS A 43 -2.16 -21.65 -8.97
C HIS A 43 -2.08 -20.31 -9.69
N PHE A 44 -1.16 -20.15 -10.62
CA PHE A 44 -0.87 -18.90 -11.32
C PHE A 44 -0.63 -19.15 -12.80
N GLN A 45 -1.32 -18.41 -13.65
CA GLN A 45 -1.19 -18.52 -15.10
C GLN A 45 0.24 -18.19 -15.56
N ASP A 46 0.85 -17.16 -14.98
CA ASP A 46 2.18 -16.66 -15.29
C ASP A 46 2.74 -15.81 -14.14
N ILE A 47 3.97 -15.29 -14.30
CA ILE A 47 4.61 -14.39 -13.31
C ILE A 47 3.90 -13.04 -13.22
N PRO A 48 3.45 -12.39 -14.30
CA PRO A 48 2.62 -11.20 -14.22
C PRO A 48 1.39 -11.36 -13.33
N PHE A 49 0.64 -12.43 -13.48
CA PHE A 49 -0.52 -12.72 -12.65
C PHE A 49 -0.15 -13.00 -11.18
N LEU A 50 0.98 -13.70 -10.95
CA LEU A 50 1.53 -13.88 -9.60
C LEU A 50 1.89 -12.55 -8.96
N ALA A 51 2.55 -11.63 -9.70
CA ALA A 51 2.94 -10.32 -9.20
C ALA A 51 1.72 -9.49 -8.80
N GLU A 52 0.71 -9.43 -9.67
CA GLU A 52 -0.55 -8.74 -9.40
C GLU A 52 -1.22 -9.27 -8.15
N TRP A 53 -1.40 -10.58 -8.06
CA TRP A 53 -2.01 -11.25 -6.92
C TRP A 53 -1.21 -11.05 -5.62
N SER A 54 0.13 -11.05 -5.70
CA SER A 54 1.02 -10.83 -4.54
C SER A 54 0.91 -9.41 -3.98
N VAL A 55 0.82 -8.40 -4.86
CA VAL A 55 0.63 -7.00 -4.44
C VAL A 55 -0.77 -6.81 -3.87
N GLU A 56 -1.81 -7.39 -4.48
CA GLU A 56 -3.18 -7.36 -3.95
C GLU A 56 -3.26 -7.97 -2.55
N MET A 57 -2.68 -9.16 -2.36
CA MET A 57 -2.66 -9.84 -1.07
C MET A 57 -1.92 -9.02 0.00
N TRP A 58 -0.77 -8.46 -0.33
CA TRP A 58 -0.05 -7.57 0.59
C TRP A 58 -0.89 -6.35 0.97
N THR A 59 -1.55 -5.72 -0.01
CA THR A 59 -2.45 -4.60 0.23
C THR A 59 -3.59 -4.98 1.19
N ASP A 60 -4.22 -6.13 0.96
CA ASP A 60 -5.28 -6.66 1.83
C ASP A 60 -4.80 -6.96 3.26
N GLU A 61 -3.56 -7.44 3.42
CA GLU A 61 -2.94 -7.69 4.72
C GLU A 61 -2.70 -6.38 5.47
N VAL A 62 -2.09 -5.39 4.82
CA VAL A 62 -1.87 -4.05 5.38
C VAL A 62 -3.18 -3.40 5.83
N ILE A 63 -4.25 -3.60 5.04
CA ILE A 63 -5.59 -3.10 5.34
C ILE A 63 -6.20 -3.79 6.56
N LYS A 64 -6.05 -5.13 6.68
CA LYS A 64 -6.66 -5.93 7.75
C LYS A 64 -5.96 -5.78 9.09
N ASP A 65 -4.65 -5.55 9.06
CA ASP A 65 -3.81 -5.66 10.26
C ASP A 65 -3.98 -4.50 11.24
N ARG A 66 -4.52 -3.35 10.82
CA ARG A 66 -4.78 -2.19 11.70
C ARG A 66 -5.98 -1.35 11.25
N GLY A 67 -7.18 -1.79 11.60
CA GLY A 67 -8.40 -1.00 11.38
C GLY A 67 -8.57 0.23 12.29
N ASP A 68 -7.72 0.42 13.31
CA ASP A 68 -7.92 1.44 14.34
C ASP A 68 -6.74 2.40 14.46
N PHE A 69 -6.61 3.29 13.48
CA PHE A 69 -5.59 4.34 13.50
C PHE A 69 -5.98 5.48 14.43
N GLU A 70 -5.17 5.74 15.45
CA GLU A 70 -5.41 6.79 16.46
C GLU A 70 -5.25 8.20 15.88
N SER A 71 -4.43 8.37 14.84
CA SER A 71 -4.17 9.66 14.18
C SER A 71 -3.83 9.49 12.71
N LEU A 72 -3.95 10.58 11.95
CA LEU A 72 -3.50 10.61 10.55
C LEU A 72 -1.99 10.39 10.42
N THR A 73 -1.21 10.92 11.36
CA THR A 73 0.23 10.66 11.47
C THR A 73 0.51 9.17 11.58
N HIS A 74 -0.22 8.47 12.46
CA HIS A 74 -0.08 7.02 12.63
C HIS A 74 -0.38 6.27 11.32
N CYS A 75 -1.40 6.68 10.56
CA CYS A 75 -1.69 6.10 9.24
C CYS A 75 -0.51 6.25 8.27
N ILE A 76 0.02 7.48 8.17
CA ILE A 76 1.09 7.81 7.21
C ILE A 76 2.38 7.09 7.57
N VAL A 77 2.78 7.13 8.84
CA VAL A 77 3.99 6.45 9.32
C VAL A 77 3.90 4.95 9.15
N TYR A 78 2.77 4.33 9.50
CA TYR A 78 2.54 2.89 9.30
C TYR A 78 2.68 2.47 7.83
N MET A 79 2.09 3.24 6.92
CA MET A 79 2.24 2.96 5.47
C MET A 79 3.70 3.11 5.01
N ALA A 80 4.44 4.10 5.54
CA ALA A 80 5.85 4.27 5.25
C ALA A 80 6.69 3.08 5.76
N GLU A 81 6.41 2.58 6.97
CA GLU A 81 7.04 1.39 7.53
C GLU A 81 6.81 0.15 6.66
N GLU A 82 5.55 -0.08 6.22
CA GLU A 82 5.22 -1.22 5.36
C GLU A 82 5.92 -1.15 3.99
N CYS A 83 6.04 0.04 3.40
CA CYS A 83 6.81 0.24 2.18
C CYS A 83 8.31 0.02 2.41
N THR A 84 8.86 0.48 3.53
CA THR A 84 10.28 0.36 3.88
C THR A 84 10.67 -1.11 4.09
N LYS A 85 9.81 -1.93 4.69
CA LYS A 85 10.03 -3.38 4.85
C LYS A 85 10.24 -4.13 3.53
N ARG A 86 9.69 -3.59 2.42
CA ARG A 86 9.77 -4.17 1.06
C ARG A 86 10.51 -3.27 0.07
N LYS A 87 11.41 -2.43 0.56
CA LYS A 87 12.10 -1.39 -0.20
C LYS A 87 12.63 -1.85 -1.55
N LYS A 88 13.45 -2.92 -1.58
CA LYS A 88 14.07 -3.43 -2.82
C LYS A 88 13.03 -4.03 -3.76
N ALA A 89 12.09 -4.80 -3.23
CA ALA A 89 11.02 -5.40 -4.00
C ALA A 89 10.16 -4.33 -4.69
N LEU A 90 9.79 -3.27 -3.95
CA LEU A 90 9.01 -2.16 -4.50
C LEU A 90 9.80 -1.39 -5.57
N LEU A 91 11.10 -1.16 -5.38
CA LEU A 91 11.97 -0.57 -6.40
C LEU A 91 12.02 -1.42 -7.68
N HIS A 92 12.13 -2.74 -7.56
CA HIS A 92 12.15 -3.64 -8.69
C HIS A 92 10.80 -3.70 -9.42
N LEU A 93 9.68 -3.65 -8.69
CA LEU A 93 8.34 -3.54 -9.29
C LEU A 93 8.12 -2.19 -9.97
N TYR A 94 8.49 -1.09 -9.32
CA TYR A 94 8.38 0.26 -9.87
C TYR A 94 9.15 0.45 -11.17
N ARG A 95 10.33 -0.16 -11.29
CA ARG A 95 11.19 -0.12 -12.48
C ARG A 95 10.83 -1.16 -13.55
N SER A 96 9.77 -1.93 -13.32
CA SER A 96 9.34 -3.01 -14.23
C SER A 96 8.25 -2.54 -15.19
N SER A 97 7.93 -3.39 -16.18
CA SER A 97 6.75 -3.23 -17.04
C SER A 97 5.42 -3.34 -16.29
N LYS A 98 5.44 -3.67 -15.00
CA LYS A 98 4.28 -3.80 -14.10
C LYS A 98 4.05 -2.57 -13.22
N LYS A 99 4.75 -1.47 -13.47
CA LYS A 99 4.61 -0.21 -12.76
C LYS A 99 3.15 0.24 -12.64
N GLU A 100 2.37 0.14 -13.71
CA GLU A 100 0.97 0.58 -13.71
C GLU A 100 0.10 -0.19 -12.72
N TYR A 101 0.25 -1.52 -12.66
CA TYR A 101 -0.45 -2.36 -11.66
C TYR A 101 -0.03 -1.99 -10.25
N PHE A 102 1.27 -1.87 -10.01
CA PHE A 102 1.77 -1.45 -8.70
C PHE A 102 1.16 -0.11 -8.26
N LEU A 103 1.09 0.87 -9.15
CA LEU A 103 0.48 2.17 -8.88
C LEU A 103 -1.03 2.08 -8.57
N GLU A 104 -1.75 1.21 -9.26
CA GLU A 104 -3.18 0.98 -8.99
C GLU A 104 -3.38 0.45 -7.57
N TYR A 105 -2.60 -0.56 -7.15
CA TYR A 105 -2.70 -1.13 -5.80
C TYR A 105 -2.24 -0.16 -4.72
N LEU A 106 -1.18 0.63 -4.98
CA LEU A 106 -0.76 1.68 -4.07
C LEU A 106 -1.87 2.73 -3.86
N ASN A 107 -2.56 3.10 -4.93
CA ASN A 107 -3.73 3.99 -4.84
C ASN A 107 -4.90 3.37 -4.06
N LYS A 108 -5.20 2.08 -4.27
CA LYS A 108 -6.24 1.35 -3.51
C LYS A 108 -5.90 1.30 -2.02
N MET A 109 -4.66 0.95 -1.68
CA MET A 109 -4.18 0.88 -0.29
C MET A 109 -4.30 2.23 0.41
N GLY A 110 -3.76 3.29 -0.19
CA GLY A 110 -3.83 4.64 0.37
C GLY A 110 -5.29 5.13 0.53
N HIS A 111 -6.15 4.86 -0.45
CA HIS A 111 -7.58 5.20 -0.35
C HIS A 111 -8.24 4.50 0.83
N HIS A 112 -8.06 3.19 0.95
CA HIS A 112 -8.71 2.40 2.00
C HIS A 112 -8.26 2.80 3.40
N ILE A 113 -6.95 2.97 3.62
CA ILE A 113 -6.42 3.35 4.94
C ILE A 113 -6.94 4.72 5.38
N ILE A 114 -6.97 5.71 4.48
CA ILE A 114 -7.53 7.03 4.81
C ILE A 114 -9.04 6.96 5.03
N CYS A 115 -9.78 6.16 4.28
CA CYS A 115 -11.21 5.93 4.52
C CYS A 115 -11.45 5.32 5.89
N SER A 116 -10.73 4.26 6.26
CA SER A 116 -10.84 3.61 7.58
C SER A 116 -10.55 4.59 8.72
N TYR A 117 -9.53 5.43 8.58
CA TYR A 117 -9.26 6.50 9.55
C TYR A 117 -10.44 7.46 9.71
N VAL A 118 -11.01 7.92 8.59
CA VAL A 118 -12.14 8.86 8.59
C VAL A 118 -13.37 8.20 9.24
N GLU A 119 -13.69 6.97 8.88
CA GLU A 119 -14.83 6.20 9.43
C GLU A 119 -14.71 6.02 10.93
N ASN A 120 -13.54 5.65 11.43
CA ASN A 120 -13.29 5.47 12.87
C ASN A 120 -13.44 6.79 13.66
N ARG A 121 -13.08 7.93 13.05
CA ARG A 121 -13.17 9.26 13.71
C ARG A 121 -14.54 9.90 13.61
N THR A 122 -15.31 9.62 12.58
CA THR A 122 -16.58 10.30 12.29
C THR A 122 -17.82 9.43 12.56
N GLY A 123 -17.65 8.15 12.93
CA GLY A 123 -18.75 7.27 13.30
C GLY A 123 -19.78 7.08 12.17
N ASN A 124 -19.34 6.68 10.98
CA ASN A 124 -20.22 6.45 9.82
C ASN A 124 -20.99 7.68 9.31
N LEU A 125 -20.53 8.90 9.60
CA LEU A 125 -21.02 10.08 8.91
C LEU A 125 -20.85 9.87 7.41
N SER A 126 -21.95 9.90 6.69
CA SER A 126 -22.07 9.54 5.28
C SER A 126 -20.91 10.09 4.42
N MET A 127 -20.06 9.22 3.91
CA MET A 127 -18.95 9.53 2.97
C MET A 127 -19.45 10.14 1.64
N LYS A 128 -20.75 10.34 1.48
CA LYS A 128 -21.37 10.94 0.29
C LYS A 128 -21.23 12.45 0.22
N GLU A 129 -20.73 13.12 1.24
CA GLU A 129 -20.56 14.57 1.19
C GLU A 129 -19.23 14.95 0.54
N ASN A 130 -19.30 15.91 -0.38
CA ASN A 130 -18.22 16.41 -1.25
C ASN A 130 -16.90 16.72 -0.51
N ARG A 131 -16.93 17.10 0.76
CA ARG A 131 -15.74 17.50 1.52
C ARG A 131 -14.97 16.34 2.13
N THR A 132 -15.64 15.32 2.64
CA THR A 132 -14.98 14.10 3.14
C THR A 132 -14.28 13.38 2.00
N GLY A 133 -14.94 13.30 0.82
CA GLY A 133 -14.30 12.76 -0.39
C GLY A 133 -13.06 13.56 -0.81
N SER A 134 -13.09 14.89 -0.69
CA SER A 134 -11.93 15.74 -0.97
C SER A 134 -10.79 15.52 0.02
N PHE A 135 -11.11 15.34 1.31
CA PHE A 135 -10.13 15.00 2.35
C PHE A 135 -9.42 13.67 2.05
N VAL A 136 -10.20 12.62 1.82
CA VAL A 136 -9.67 11.29 1.47
C VAL A 136 -8.78 11.37 0.23
N ARG A 137 -9.27 12.03 -0.81
CA ARG A 137 -8.51 12.20 -2.06
C ARG A 137 -7.19 12.95 -1.86
N TYR A 138 -7.21 14.03 -1.10
CA TYR A 138 -6.01 14.83 -0.81
C TYR A 138 -4.94 13.99 -0.10
N TYR A 139 -5.28 13.35 1.01
CA TYR A 139 -4.31 12.57 1.78
C TYR A 139 -3.85 11.30 1.06
N LYS A 140 -4.74 10.64 0.31
CA LYS A 140 -4.34 9.54 -0.58
C LYS A 140 -3.32 10.02 -1.62
N CYS A 141 -3.58 11.14 -2.31
CA CYS A 141 -2.66 11.66 -3.31
C CYS A 141 -1.33 12.11 -2.71
N THR A 142 -1.35 12.71 -1.52
CA THR A 142 -0.14 13.09 -0.78
C THR A 142 0.71 11.86 -0.46
N PHE A 143 0.11 10.82 0.10
CA PHE A 143 0.82 9.58 0.41
C PHE A 143 1.40 8.91 -0.83
N VAL A 144 0.58 8.73 -1.87
CA VAL A 144 1.04 8.12 -3.14
C VAL A 144 2.18 8.94 -3.75
N GLY A 145 2.08 10.28 -3.71
CA GLY A 145 3.12 11.19 -4.19
C GLY A 145 4.45 11.02 -3.45
N ILE A 146 4.40 10.93 -2.11
CA ILE A 146 5.60 10.69 -1.27
C ILE A 146 6.27 9.35 -1.63
N ILE A 147 5.49 8.27 -1.76
CA ILE A 147 6.04 6.96 -2.14
C ILE A 147 6.65 6.99 -3.54
N LEU A 148 6.01 7.69 -4.48
CA LEU A 148 6.54 7.81 -5.84
C LEU A 148 7.86 8.58 -5.88
N ASP A 149 7.94 9.73 -5.20
CA ASP A 149 9.15 10.52 -5.07
C ASP A 149 10.29 9.69 -4.46
N TRP A 150 10.00 8.99 -3.35
CA TRP A 150 10.96 8.10 -2.72
C TRP A 150 11.48 6.99 -3.67
N LEU A 151 10.59 6.36 -4.46
CA LEU A 151 10.98 5.32 -5.42
C LEU A 151 11.73 5.90 -6.62
N GLU A 152 11.39 7.11 -7.09
CA GLU A 152 12.11 7.82 -8.15
C GLU A 152 13.53 8.16 -7.73
N ASP A 153 13.71 8.60 -6.48
CA ASP A 153 15.02 8.83 -5.86
C ASP A 153 15.73 7.53 -5.40
N ALA A 154 15.38 6.41 -5.99
CA ALA A 154 15.95 5.09 -5.67
C ALA A 154 15.85 4.70 -4.19
N ALA A 155 14.87 5.25 -3.49
CA ALA A 155 14.65 5.09 -2.05
C ALA A 155 15.89 5.49 -1.21
N SER A 156 16.53 6.63 -1.55
CA SER A 156 17.81 7.06 -0.99
C SER A 156 17.71 7.59 0.43
N TYR A 157 16.56 8.15 0.81
CA TYR A 157 16.33 8.71 2.15
C TYR A 157 15.48 7.77 3.04
N ASP A 158 15.47 8.03 4.36
CA ASP A 158 14.62 7.35 5.31
C ASP A 158 13.18 7.84 5.17
N LEU A 159 12.33 7.00 4.61
CA LEU A 159 10.93 7.31 4.35
C LEU A 159 10.13 7.53 5.64
N VAL A 160 10.44 6.75 6.68
CA VAL A 160 9.73 6.82 7.97
C VAL A 160 10.09 8.13 8.67
N GLU A 161 11.37 8.47 8.76
CA GLU A 161 11.84 9.73 9.33
C GLU A 161 11.24 10.92 8.58
N PHE A 162 11.29 10.93 7.25
CA PHE A 162 10.69 11.96 6.42
C PHE A 162 9.18 12.13 6.70
N CYS A 163 8.44 11.02 6.76
CA CYS A 163 7.00 11.07 7.06
C CYS A 163 6.73 11.61 8.47
N GLN A 164 7.57 11.27 9.47
CA GLN A 164 7.45 11.80 10.83
C GLN A 164 7.68 13.32 10.85
N GLU A 165 8.76 13.81 10.23
CA GLU A 165 9.06 15.23 10.12
C GLU A 165 7.92 16.02 9.44
N VAL A 166 7.42 15.53 8.31
CA VAL A 166 6.28 16.18 7.61
C VAL A 166 5.05 16.21 8.49
N CYS A 167 4.75 15.11 9.21
CA CYS A 167 3.61 15.06 10.12
C CYS A 167 3.75 16.03 11.30
N GLU A 168 4.95 16.24 11.81
CA GLU A 168 5.23 17.24 12.86
C GLU A 168 5.03 18.67 12.35
N LEU A 169 5.58 18.99 11.17
CA LEU A 169 5.46 20.31 10.54
C LEU A 169 3.99 20.71 10.31
N PHE A 170 3.15 19.76 9.95
CA PHE A 170 1.72 19.97 9.67
C PHE A 170 0.80 19.46 10.79
N SER A 171 1.33 19.31 12.01
CA SER A 171 0.60 18.76 13.16
C SER A 171 -0.74 19.44 13.39
N GLY A 172 -1.78 18.63 13.59
CA GLY A 172 -3.14 19.06 13.84
C GLY A 172 -3.87 19.68 12.63
N SER A 173 -3.21 19.84 11.46
CA SER A 173 -3.87 20.38 10.26
C SER A 173 -4.90 19.43 9.69
N GLY A 174 -4.60 18.12 9.69
CA GLY A 174 -5.48 17.06 9.22
C GLY A 174 -6.71 16.89 10.09
N GLU A 175 -6.54 16.83 11.41
CA GLU A 175 -7.64 16.74 12.37
C GLU A 175 -8.55 17.97 12.30
N LYS A 176 -7.98 19.18 12.20
CA LYS A 176 -8.75 20.41 12.00
C LYS A 176 -9.55 20.39 10.70
N ALA A 177 -8.96 19.88 9.61
CA ALA A 177 -9.64 19.76 8.33
C ALA A 177 -10.79 18.74 8.41
N LEU A 178 -10.58 17.59 9.07
CA LEU A 178 -11.61 16.57 9.26
C LEU A 178 -12.78 17.10 10.12
N LEU A 179 -12.49 17.79 11.22
CA LEU A 179 -13.51 18.43 12.07
C LEU A 179 -14.34 19.46 11.29
N LYS A 180 -13.73 20.24 10.39
CA LYS A 180 -14.48 21.14 9.50
C LYS A 180 -15.39 20.37 8.55
N CYS A 181 -14.95 19.24 7.99
CA CYS A 181 -15.80 18.40 7.16
C CYS A 181 -17.03 17.88 7.94
N ALA A 182 -16.83 17.41 9.18
CA ALA A 182 -17.89 16.89 10.03
C ALA A 182 -18.88 17.99 10.51
N ALA A 183 -18.39 19.17 10.94
CA ALA A 183 -19.22 20.24 11.47
C ALA A 183 -20.18 20.87 10.46
N GLU A 184 -19.85 20.86 9.17
CA GLU A 184 -20.71 21.39 8.12
C GLU A 184 -21.74 20.37 7.62
N SER A 185 -21.50 19.07 7.84
CA SER A 185 -22.49 18.02 7.62
C SER A 185 -23.70 18.16 8.54
N SER A 186 -23.47 18.57 9.80
CA SER A 186 -24.53 18.77 10.80
C SER A 186 -25.38 20.02 10.59
N LYS A 187 -24.96 20.99 9.77
CA LYS A 187 -25.71 22.23 9.51
C LYS A 187 -26.68 22.14 8.32
N LYS A 188 -26.64 21.03 7.58
CA LYS A 188 -27.48 20.79 6.39
C LYS A 188 -28.61 19.78 6.61
N GLN A 189 -28.76 19.26 7.83
CA GLN A 189 -29.95 18.53 8.29
C GLN A 189 -30.90 19.49 9.00
#